data_40452b0a189945916255f663e0ce3511
#
_entry.id   40452b0a189945916255f663e0ce3511
#
_cell.length_a   1.000
_cell.length_b   1.000
_cell.length_c   1.000
_cell.angle_alpha   90.00
_cell.angle_beta   90.00
_cell.angle_gamma   90.00
#
_symmetry.space_group_name_H-M   'P 1'
#
loop_
_entity.id
_entity.type
_entity.pdbx_description
1 polymer ?
#
loop_
_entity_poly.entity_id
_entity_poly.type
_entity_poly.pdbx_seq_one_letter_code
_entity_poly.pdbx_strand_id
1 'polypeptide(L)'
;GFVVAAIAARFVFPAMSIEGHMMWLLRSSPLDVRALFWSKYWVGTVPLLVVALPLIVVTNIVLEASPFILTLTTITMIGITFALTSLVLGLSALYPNYETENVAEIPTSFGGLLFMMSAVMYLAGVIVLEAWPVYLFLQSRFQGGSAQVSSIPLVLGVSGALLLTILATWLPLRAGMRKVRSIDF
;
A
#
# COMPACT_ATOMS: atom_id res chain seq x y z
N GLY A 1 -4.13 3.59 7.79
CA GLY A 1 -2.96 2.99 7.12
C GLY A 1 -2.57 1.65 7.73
N PHE A 2 -2.23 1.60 9.03
CA PHE A 2 -1.76 0.36 9.70
C PHE A 2 -2.78 -0.78 9.67
N VAL A 3 -4.07 -0.50 9.85
CA VAL A 3 -5.14 -1.51 9.75
C VAL A 3 -5.15 -2.13 8.35
N VAL A 4 -5.04 -1.31 7.31
CA VAL A 4 -4.99 -1.80 5.92
C VAL A 4 -3.73 -2.62 5.65
N ALA A 5 -2.58 -2.23 6.22
CA ALA A 5 -1.34 -3.01 6.12
C ALA A 5 -1.48 -4.38 6.81
N ALA A 6 -2.10 -4.43 7.99
CA ALA A 6 -2.35 -5.68 8.71
C ALA A 6 -3.29 -6.62 7.94
N ILE A 7 -4.36 -6.07 7.35
CA ILE A 7 -5.28 -6.84 6.49
C ILE A 7 -4.55 -7.33 5.24
N ALA A 8 -3.75 -6.49 4.59
CA ALA A 8 -2.97 -6.85 3.42
C ALA A 8 -1.98 -7.98 3.71
N ALA A 9 -1.28 -7.92 4.86
CA ALA A 9 -0.37 -8.97 5.31
C ALA A 9 -1.08 -10.32 5.46
N ARG A 10 -2.29 -10.31 5.99
CA ARG A 10 -3.01 -11.53 6.36
C ARG A 10 -3.77 -12.17 5.21
N PHE A 11 -4.28 -11.37 4.28
CA PHE A 11 -5.14 -11.86 3.19
C PHE A 11 -4.46 -11.82 1.82
N VAL A 12 -3.72 -10.75 1.51
CA VAL A 12 -3.13 -10.58 0.18
C VAL A 12 -1.79 -11.30 0.07
N PHE A 13 -0.97 -11.27 1.13
CA PHE A 13 0.35 -11.90 1.12
C PHE A 13 0.29 -13.43 0.90
N PRO A 14 -0.59 -14.20 1.60
CA PRO A 14 -0.71 -15.64 1.38
C PRO A 14 -1.25 -16.01 -0.01
N ALA A 15 -2.04 -15.13 -0.63
CA ALA A 15 -2.66 -15.43 -1.92
C ALA A 15 -1.65 -15.77 -3.03
N MET A 16 -0.42 -15.23 -2.97
CA MET A 16 0.65 -15.60 -3.90
C MET A 16 1.32 -16.94 -3.56
N SER A 17 1.50 -17.22 -2.26
CA SER A 17 2.18 -18.43 -1.80
C SER A 17 1.32 -19.67 -2.00
N ILE A 18 0.00 -19.58 -1.79
CA ILE A 18 -0.95 -20.70 -1.96
C ILE A 18 -0.95 -21.20 -3.42
N GLU A 19 -0.91 -20.30 -4.39
CA GLU A 19 -0.90 -20.69 -5.80
C GLU A 19 0.46 -21.20 -6.29
N GLY A 20 1.52 -20.98 -5.52
CA GLY A 20 2.85 -21.52 -5.80
C GLY A 20 2.86 -23.05 -5.92
N HIS A 21 2.03 -23.75 -5.13
CA HIS A 21 1.86 -25.20 -5.24
C HIS A 21 1.22 -25.62 -6.58
N MET A 22 0.44 -24.74 -7.23
CA MET A 22 -0.18 -25.00 -8.53
C MET A 22 0.61 -24.40 -9.71
N MET A 23 1.83 -23.90 -9.47
CA MET A 23 2.65 -23.26 -10.49
C MET A 23 2.96 -24.17 -11.69
N TRP A 24 3.08 -25.48 -11.46
CA TRP A 24 3.24 -26.46 -12.53
C TRP A 24 2.02 -26.53 -13.47
N LEU A 25 0.81 -26.37 -12.94
CA LEU A 25 -0.44 -26.34 -13.72
C LEU A 25 -0.56 -25.02 -14.52
N LEU A 26 -0.14 -23.90 -13.93
CA LEU A 26 -0.11 -22.61 -14.59
C LEU A 26 0.93 -22.57 -15.73
N ARG A 27 2.05 -23.30 -15.60
CA ARG A 27 3.08 -23.44 -16.65
C ARG A 27 2.61 -24.26 -17.86
N SER A 28 1.69 -25.20 -17.67
CA SER A 28 1.10 -25.97 -18.76
C SER A 28 0.00 -25.23 -19.52
N SER A 29 -0.44 -24.08 -18.99
CA SER A 29 -1.47 -23.24 -19.60
C SER A 29 -0.82 -22.08 -20.40
N PRO A 30 -1.36 -21.71 -21.58
CA PRO A 30 -0.86 -20.59 -22.39
C PRO A 30 -1.24 -19.21 -21.81
N LEU A 31 -1.24 -19.07 -20.48
CA LEU A 31 -1.59 -17.83 -19.81
C LEU A 31 -0.41 -16.85 -19.76
N ASP A 32 -0.65 -15.61 -20.14
CA ASP A 32 0.33 -14.56 -20.00
C ASP A 32 0.55 -14.23 -18.51
N VAL A 33 1.78 -14.48 -18.03
CA VAL A 33 2.21 -14.23 -16.64
C VAL A 33 1.94 -12.78 -16.20
N ARG A 34 1.98 -11.84 -17.15
CA ARG A 34 1.60 -10.44 -16.88
C ARG A 34 0.12 -10.30 -16.52
N ALA A 35 -0.77 -10.94 -17.29
CA ALA A 35 -2.19 -10.87 -17.03
C ALA A 35 -2.53 -11.46 -15.67
N LEU A 36 -1.90 -12.58 -15.30
CA LEU A 36 -2.03 -13.20 -13.98
C LEU A 36 -1.58 -12.26 -12.85
N PHE A 37 -0.42 -11.62 -13.00
CA PHE A 37 0.11 -10.70 -11.99
C PHE A 37 -0.80 -9.48 -11.79
N TRP A 38 -1.32 -8.91 -12.89
CA TRP A 38 -2.25 -7.79 -12.82
C TRP A 38 -3.62 -8.17 -12.25
N SER A 39 -4.14 -9.35 -12.58
CA SER A 39 -5.39 -9.82 -11.99
C SER A 39 -5.27 -9.96 -10.47
N LYS A 40 -4.16 -10.51 -9.97
CA LYS A 40 -3.89 -10.61 -8.53
C LYS A 40 -3.75 -9.25 -7.86
N TYR A 41 -3.11 -8.31 -8.54
CA TYR A 41 -3.00 -6.94 -8.04
C TYR A 41 -4.39 -6.32 -7.80
N TRP A 42 -5.29 -6.44 -8.77
CA TRP A 42 -6.65 -5.92 -8.64
C TRP A 42 -7.50 -6.69 -7.62
N VAL A 43 -7.39 -8.00 -7.60
CA VAL A 43 -8.08 -8.85 -6.60
C VAL A 43 -7.62 -8.52 -5.17
N GLY A 44 -6.38 -8.13 -4.97
CA GLY A 44 -5.90 -7.64 -3.67
C GLY A 44 -6.30 -6.19 -3.38
N THR A 45 -6.23 -5.30 -4.38
CA THR A 45 -6.46 -3.86 -4.20
C THR A 45 -7.93 -3.54 -3.94
N VAL A 46 -8.86 -4.14 -4.69
CA VAL A 46 -10.29 -3.81 -4.60
C VAL A 46 -10.87 -4.08 -3.21
N PRO A 47 -10.69 -5.27 -2.59
CA PRO A 47 -11.19 -5.49 -1.24
C PRO A 47 -10.57 -4.56 -0.20
N LEU A 48 -9.28 -4.25 -0.33
CA LEU A 48 -8.61 -3.32 0.57
C LEU A 48 -9.18 -1.89 0.44
N LEU A 49 -9.49 -1.43 -0.78
CA LEU A 49 -10.14 -0.14 -1.00
C LEU A 49 -11.56 -0.11 -0.42
N VAL A 50 -12.33 -1.20 -0.59
CA VAL A 50 -13.69 -1.31 -0.04
C VAL A 50 -13.69 -1.21 1.48
N VAL A 51 -12.64 -1.67 2.16
CA VAL A 51 -12.50 -1.52 3.62
C VAL A 51 -11.91 -0.16 3.99
N ALA A 52 -10.90 0.30 3.27
CA ALA A 52 -10.14 1.50 3.60
C ALA A 52 -10.95 2.79 3.43
N LEU A 53 -11.74 2.91 2.35
CA LEU A 53 -12.48 4.13 2.05
C LEU A 53 -13.61 4.41 3.05
N PRO A 54 -14.51 3.47 3.39
CA PRO A 54 -15.51 3.73 4.42
C PRO A 54 -14.87 4.04 5.77
N LEU A 55 -13.79 3.34 6.13
CA LEU A 55 -13.11 3.56 7.40
C LEU A 55 -12.59 5.00 7.51
N ILE A 56 -11.92 5.53 6.49
CA ILE A 56 -11.38 6.89 6.53
C ILE A 56 -12.49 7.95 6.46
N VAL A 57 -13.52 7.74 5.63
CA VAL A 57 -14.63 8.67 5.51
C VAL A 57 -15.41 8.77 6.81
N VAL A 58 -15.80 7.63 7.41
CA VAL A 58 -16.50 7.60 8.70
C VAL A 58 -15.66 8.25 9.79
N THR A 59 -14.35 7.93 9.86
CA THR A 59 -13.46 8.53 10.85
C THR A 59 -13.40 10.06 10.71
N ASN A 60 -13.31 10.60 9.49
CA ASN A 60 -13.29 12.04 9.26
C ASN A 60 -14.62 12.72 9.59
N ILE A 61 -15.75 12.06 9.33
CA ILE A 61 -17.08 12.57 9.69
C ILE A 61 -17.22 12.64 11.22
N VAL A 62 -16.84 11.58 11.94
CA VAL A 62 -16.89 11.53 13.41
C VAL A 62 -15.99 12.57 14.06
N LEU A 63 -14.84 12.85 13.44
CA LEU A 63 -13.87 13.86 13.91
C LEU A 63 -14.25 15.30 13.48
N GLU A 64 -15.37 15.50 12.77
CA GLU A 64 -15.77 16.80 12.21
C GLU A 64 -14.63 17.49 11.43
N ALA A 65 -13.87 16.66 10.69
CA ALA A 65 -12.71 17.13 9.95
C ALA A 65 -13.10 18.16 8.89
N SER A 66 -12.22 19.16 8.68
CA SER A 66 -12.45 20.16 7.63
C SER A 66 -12.48 19.48 6.24
N PRO A 67 -13.21 20.06 5.25
CA PRO A 67 -13.26 19.51 3.89
C PRO A 67 -11.88 19.31 3.27
N PHE A 68 -10.91 20.15 3.59
CA PHE A 68 -9.52 20.02 3.16
C PHE A 68 -8.87 18.73 3.72
N ILE A 69 -8.99 18.50 5.04
CA ILE A 69 -8.43 17.31 5.70
C ILE A 69 -9.10 16.05 5.17
N LEU A 70 -10.43 16.07 5.01
CA LEU A 70 -11.18 14.94 4.46
C LEU A 70 -10.70 14.57 3.04
N THR A 71 -10.53 15.56 2.17
CA THR A 71 -10.05 15.32 0.81
C THR A 71 -8.61 14.79 0.80
N LEU A 72 -7.72 15.44 1.56
CA LEU A 72 -6.31 15.04 1.65
C LEU A 72 -6.18 13.59 2.15
N THR A 73 -6.77 13.28 3.31
CA THR A 73 -6.68 11.94 3.91
C THR A 73 -7.31 10.86 3.06
N THR A 74 -8.38 11.17 2.30
CA THR A 74 -9.01 10.22 1.39
C THR A 74 -8.09 9.90 0.21
N ILE A 75 -7.50 10.92 -0.41
CA ILE A 75 -6.55 10.73 -1.53
C ILE A 75 -5.32 9.96 -1.05
N THR A 76 -4.75 10.33 0.10
CA THR A 76 -3.62 9.62 0.70
C THR A 76 -3.96 8.17 1.00
N MET A 77 -5.16 7.89 1.53
CA MET A 77 -5.59 6.53 1.83
C MET A 77 -5.72 5.65 0.58
N ILE A 78 -6.20 6.22 -0.52
CA ILE A 78 -6.21 5.55 -1.83
C ILE A 78 -4.77 5.21 -2.24
N GLY A 79 -3.87 6.19 -2.19
CA GLY A 79 -2.45 6.00 -2.51
C GLY A 79 -1.79 4.93 -1.64
N ILE A 80 -2.01 4.97 -0.33
CA ILE A 80 -1.52 3.97 0.63
C ILE A 80 -2.00 2.57 0.26
N THR A 81 -3.27 2.42 -0.12
CA THR A 81 -3.82 1.10 -0.47
C THR A 81 -3.14 0.54 -1.71
N PHE A 82 -2.94 1.35 -2.75
CA PHE A 82 -2.20 0.95 -3.95
C PHE A 82 -0.75 0.57 -3.65
N ALA A 83 -0.05 1.36 -2.82
CA ALA A 83 1.33 1.10 -2.44
C ALA A 83 1.46 -0.17 -1.59
N LEU A 84 0.60 -0.37 -0.59
CA LEU A 84 0.62 -1.56 0.25
C LEU A 84 0.34 -2.83 -0.56
N THR A 85 -0.63 -2.82 -1.47
CA THR A 85 -0.89 -3.96 -2.36
C THR A 85 0.33 -4.26 -3.24
N SER A 86 0.99 -3.22 -3.75
CA SER A 86 2.22 -3.36 -4.54
C SER A 86 3.37 -3.96 -3.74
N LEU A 87 3.56 -3.50 -2.51
CA LEU A 87 4.57 -4.02 -1.58
C LEU A 87 4.32 -5.48 -1.26
N VAL A 88 3.07 -5.83 -0.90
CA VAL A 88 2.67 -7.22 -0.64
C VAL A 88 2.97 -8.10 -1.83
N LEU A 89 2.45 -7.72 -3.00
CA LEU A 89 2.56 -8.55 -4.21
C LEU A 89 4.01 -8.68 -4.69
N GLY A 90 4.76 -7.56 -4.64
CA GLY A 90 6.16 -7.54 -5.03
C GLY A 90 7.03 -8.39 -4.12
N LEU A 91 6.87 -8.27 -2.79
CA LEU A 91 7.68 -9.02 -1.83
C LEU A 91 7.28 -10.50 -1.75
N SER A 92 5.99 -10.84 -1.88
CA SER A 92 5.57 -12.23 -1.96
C SER A 92 6.08 -12.94 -3.22
N ALA A 93 6.23 -12.21 -4.33
CA ALA A 93 6.84 -12.75 -5.55
C ALA A 93 8.36 -12.89 -5.46
N LEU A 94 9.04 -12.02 -4.67
CA LEU A 94 10.49 -12.09 -4.45
C LEU A 94 10.88 -13.20 -3.47
N TYR A 95 10.08 -13.40 -2.42
CA TYR A 95 10.32 -14.34 -1.32
C TYR A 95 9.11 -15.25 -1.10
N PRO A 96 8.78 -16.10 -2.09
CA PRO A 96 7.68 -17.03 -1.97
C PRO A 96 8.02 -18.11 -0.94
N ASN A 97 7.09 -18.39 -0.04
CA ASN A 97 7.22 -19.48 0.90
C ASN A 97 6.38 -20.66 0.43
N TYR A 98 7.04 -21.68 -0.13
CA TYR A 98 6.40 -22.88 -0.67
C TYR A 98 6.40 -24.07 0.31
N GLU A 99 7.11 -23.95 1.44
CA GLU A 99 7.34 -25.08 2.35
C GLU A 99 6.26 -25.21 3.43
N THR A 100 5.51 -24.15 3.71
CA THR A 100 4.48 -24.16 4.76
C THR A 100 3.12 -24.57 4.21
N GLU A 101 2.61 -25.70 4.72
CA GLU A 101 1.23 -26.15 4.49
C GLU A 101 0.19 -25.26 5.21
N ASN A 102 0.61 -24.55 6.25
CA ASN A 102 -0.25 -23.71 7.07
C ASN A 102 -0.28 -22.26 6.57
N VAL A 103 -1.37 -21.87 5.95
CA VAL A 103 -1.59 -20.51 5.41
C VAL A 103 -1.42 -19.42 6.47
N ALA A 104 -1.72 -19.73 7.74
CA ALA A 104 -1.60 -18.76 8.84
C ALA A 104 -0.14 -18.43 9.21
N GLU A 105 0.82 -19.26 8.82
CA GLU A 105 2.24 -19.04 9.08
C GLU A 105 2.93 -18.24 7.97
N ILE A 106 2.33 -18.13 6.80
CA ILE A 106 2.91 -17.40 5.65
C ILE A 106 3.22 -15.93 5.97
N PRO A 107 2.36 -15.16 6.67
CA PRO A 107 2.67 -13.79 7.06
C PRO A 107 3.86 -13.63 8.02
N THR A 108 4.20 -14.67 8.77
CA THR A 108 5.35 -14.70 9.69
C THR A 108 6.64 -15.16 9.03
N SER A 109 6.59 -15.55 7.76
CA SER A 109 7.75 -15.90 6.97
C SER A 109 8.69 -14.70 6.78
N PHE A 110 9.92 -14.95 6.34
CA PHE A 110 10.89 -13.89 6.06
C PHE A 110 10.34 -12.82 5.10
N GLY A 111 9.64 -13.22 4.05
CA GLY A 111 8.97 -12.29 3.12
C GLY A 111 7.87 -11.47 3.79
N GLY A 112 7.08 -12.08 4.67
CA GLY A 112 6.04 -11.40 5.45
C GLY A 112 6.62 -10.39 6.43
N LEU A 113 7.72 -10.72 7.11
CA LEU A 113 8.44 -9.79 7.98
C LEU A 113 9.00 -8.61 7.20
N LEU A 114 9.64 -8.84 6.05
CA LEU A 114 10.13 -7.77 5.16
C LEU A 114 8.98 -6.87 4.70
N PHE A 115 7.83 -7.46 4.36
CA PHE A 115 6.65 -6.66 4.03
C PHE A 115 6.22 -5.78 5.19
N MET A 116 6.09 -6.33 6.40
CA MET A 116 5.68 -5.56 7.57
C MET A 116 6.64 -4.41 7.88
N MET A 117 7.96 -4.67 7.85
CA MET A 117 8.97 -3.63 8.06
C MET A 117 8.88 -2.54 6.99
N SER A 118 8.80 -2.91 5.72
CA SER A 118 8.70 -1.96 4.61
C SER A 118 7.39 -1.17 4.63
N ALA A 119 6.28 -1.80 5.02
CA ALA A 119 4.98 -1.14 5.18
C ALA A 119 5.01 -0.10 6.31
N VAL A 120 5.58 -0.45 7.47
CA VAL A 120 5.74 0.49 8.60
C VAL A 120 6.61 1.66 8.20
N MET A 121 7.74 1.40 7.54
CA MET A 121 8.67 2.44 7.09
C MET A 121 8.03 3.37 6.05
N TYR A 122 7.27 2.82 5.11
CA TYR A 122 6.50 3.59 4.14
C TYR A 122 5.44 4.46 4.80
N LEU A 123 4.62 3.88 5.70
CA LEU A 123 3.57 4.61 6.42
C LEU A 123 4.15 5.72 7.30
N ALA A 124 5.24 5.45 8.01
CA ALA A 124 5.95 6.46 8.79
C ALA A 124 6.44 7.61 7.91
N GLY A 125 7.01 7.31 6.73
CA GLY A 125 7.44 8.31 5.75
C GLY A 125 6.29 9.19 5.27
N VAL A 126 5.14 8.60 4.92
CA VAL A 126 3.93 9.37 4.52
C VAL A 126 3.45 10.27 5.66
N ILE A 127 3.36 9.74 6.89
CA ILE A 127 2.91 10.50 8.07
C ILE A 127 3.84 11.70 8.32
N VAL A 128 5.16 11.51 8.27
CA VAL A 128 6.14 12.59 8.49
C VAL A 128 6.01 13.67 7.42
N LEU A 129 5.86 13.28 6.15
CA LEU A 129 5.72 14.20 5.03
C LEU A 129 4.40 15.00 5.08
N GLU A 130 3.32 14.38 5.54
CA GLU A 130 2.00 15.03 5.65
C GLU A 130 1.79 15.76 6.97
N ALA A 131 2.51 15.40 8.04
CA ALA A 131 2.37 16.05 9.34
C ALA A 131 2.71 17.54 9.29
N TRP A 132 3.74 17.91 8.55
CA TRP A 132 4.19 19.30 8.42
C TRP A 132 3.13 20.22 7.79
N PRO A 133 2.60 19.95 6.58
CA PRO A 133 1.57 20.79 5.98
C PRO A 133 0.26 20.82 6.77
N VAL A 134 -0.13 19.67 7.37
CA VAL A 134 -1.32 19.62 8.22
C VAL A 134 -1.16 20.47 9.48
N TYR A 135 0.01 20.43 10.11
CA TYR A 135 0.32 21.27 11.27
C TYR A 135 0.21 22.77 10.93
N LEU A 136 0.81 23.20 9.83
CA LEU A 136 0.73 24.60 9.39
C LEU A 136 -0.70 25.05 9.07
N PHE A 137 -1.47 24.16 8.44
CA PHE A 137 -2.88 24.42 8.16
C PHE A 137 -3.70 24.59 9.45
N LEU A 138 -3.49 23.76 10.44
CA LEU A 138 -4.17 23.84 11.73
C LEU A 138 -3.76 25.10 12.50
N GLN A 139 -2.47 25.41 12.53
CA GLN A 139 -1.95 26.60 13.21
C GLN A 139 -2.55 27.89 12.65
N SER A 140 -2.69 28.00 11.33
CA SER A 140 -3.31 29.17 10.68
C SER A 140 -4.77 29.35 11.06
N ARG A 141 -5.50 28.27 11.29
CA ARG A 141 -6.90 28.32 11.76
C ARG A 141 -7.02 28.79 13.21
N PHE A 142 -6.11 28.36 14.08
CA PHE A 142 -6.14 28.73 15.51
C PHE A 142 -5.67 30.18 15.77
N GLN A 143 -4.85 30.74 14.89
CA GLN A 143 -4.30 32.11 15.04
C GLN A 143 -5.13 33.20 14.36
N GLY A 144 -6.37 32.95 14.01
CA GLY A 144 -7.31 34.00 13.55
C GLY A 144 -7.13 34.45 12.09
N GLY A 145 -6.67 33.59 11.19
CA GLY A 145 -6.95 33.74 9.74
C GLY A 145 -6.14 34.78 8.95
N SER A 146 -5.12 35.47 9.53
CA SER A 146 -4.31 36.45 8.78
C SER A 146 -2.90 35.99 8.40
N ALA A 147 -2.48 34.79 8.82
CA ALA A 147 -1.24 34.22 8.31
C ALA A 147 -1.49 33.66 6.91
N GLN A 148 -0.96 34.34 5.89
CA GLN A 148 -0.82 33.78 4.54
C GLN A 148 -0.10 32.45 4.68
N VAL A 149 -0.88 31.33 4.64
CA VAL A 149 -0.28 29.99 4.63
C VAL A 149 0.59 29.95 3.39
N SER A 150 1.90 30.00 3.59
CA SER A 150 2.82 29.79 2.47
C SER A 150 2.45 28.47 1.81
N SER A 151 1.99 28.50 0.57
CA SER A 151 1.59 27.32 -0.19
C SER A 151 2.77 26.38 -0.45
N ILE A 152 3.99 26.86 -0.29
CA ILE A 152 5.22 26.11 -0.58
C ILE A 152 5.38 24.85 0.31
N PRO A 153 5.33 24.91 1.65
CA PRO A 153 5.49 23.69 2.47
C PRO A 153 4.34 22.71 2.29
N LEU A 154 3.13 23.19 1.97
CA LEU A 154 1.99 22.34 1.68
C LEU A 154 2.20 21.57 0.38
N VAL A 155 2.64 22.25 -0.67
CA VAL A 155 2.96 21.62 -1.96
C VAL A 155 4.13 20.64 -1.82
N LEU A 156 5.19 21.01 -1.08
CA LEU A 156 6.35 20.13 -0.85
C LEU A 156 5.99 18.86 -0.07
N GLY A 157 5.20 18.97 0.98
CA GLY A 157 4.79 17.80 1.78
C GLY A 157 3.91 16.83 0.99
N VAL A 158 2.88 17.36 0.32
CA VAL A 158 1.96 16.53 -0.49
C VAL A 158 2.68 15.93 -1.71
N SER A 159 3.52 16.69 -2.41
CA SER A 159 4.30 16.17 -3.54
C SER A 159 5.31 15.12 -3.11
N GLY A 160 5.95 15.31 -1.95
CA GLY A 160 6.85 14.31 -1.35
C GLY A 160 6.13 13.01 -1.01
N ALA A 161 4.95 13.08 -0.39
CA ALA A 161 4.13 11.92 -0.09
C ALA A 161 3.66 11.19 -1.37
N LEU A 162 3.28 11.94 -2.41
CA LEU A 162 2.93 11.37 -3.71
C LEU A 162 4.12 10.67 -4.38
N LEU A 163 5.30 11.28 -4.38
CA LEU A 163 6.51 10.67 -4.92
C LEU A 163 6.87 9.38 -4.17
N LEU A 164 6.82 9.40 -2.85
CA LEU A 164 7.06 8.23 -2.01
C LEU A 164 6.06 7.11 -2.34
N THR A 165 4.79 7.45 -2.50
CA THR A 165 3.72 6.50 -2.86
C THR A 165 3.93 5.90 -4.25
N ILE A 166 4.32 6.72 -5.24
CA ILE A 166 4.63 6.24 -6.59
C ILE A 166 5.83 5.29 -6.56
N LEU A 167 6.89 5.63 -5.83
CA LEU A 167 8.06 4.77 -5.69
C LEU A 167 7.72 3.46 -4.97
N ALA A 168 6.97 3.52 -3.87
CA ALA A 168 6.53 2.36 -3.12
C ALA A 168 5.56 1.46 -3.92
N THR A 169 4.86 2.02 -4.90
CA THR A 169 4.02 1.25 -5.82
C THR A 169 4.84 0.64 -6.95
N TRP A 170 5.67 1.43 -7.60
CA TRP A 170 6.33 1.02 -8.85
C TRP A 170 7.53 0.08 -8.64
N LEU A 171 8.36 0.32 -7.61
CA LEU A 171 9.57 -0.48 -7.37
C LEU A 171 9.26 -1.95 -7.05
N PRO A 172 8.36 -2.27 -6.09
CA PRO A 172 8.05 -3.66 -5.76
C PRO A 172 7.34 -4.40 -6.90
N LEU A 173 6.42 -3.72 -7.61
CA LEU A 173 5.74 -4.30 -8.77
C LEU A 173 6.74 -4.66 -9.87
N ARG A 174 7.69 -3.76 -10.15
CA ARG A 174 8.71 -4.00 -11.18
C ARG A 174 9.68 -5.10 -10.78
N ALA A 175 10.09 -5.15 -9.52
CA ALA A 175 10.96 -6.19 -8.98
C ALA A 175 10.27 -7.55 -8.98
N GLY A 176 9.01 -7.64 -8.51
CA GLY A 176 8.20 -8.86 -8.53
C GLY A 176 7.99 -9.39 -9.95
N MET A 177 7.59 -8.53 -10.90
CA MET A 177 7.42 -8.93 -12.30
C MET A 177 8.71 -9.42 -12.96
N ARG A 178 9.86 -8.81 -12.64
CA ARG A 178 11.17 -9.27 -13.16
C ARG A 178 11.52 -10.66 -12.64
N LYS A 179 11.28 -10.90 -11.35
CA LYS A 179 11.56 -12.20 -10.73
C LYS A 179 10.68 -13.29 -11.32
N VAL A 180 9.37 -13.05 -11.47
CA VAL A 180 8.44 -14.03 -12.05
C VAL A 180 8.85 -14.37 -13.49
N ARG A 181 9.27 -13.39 -14.31
CA ARG A 181 9.80 -13.63 -15.66
C ARG A 181 11.11 -14.41 -15.70
N SER A 182 11.98 -14.23 -14.70
CA SER A 182 13.27 -14.96 -14.67
C SER A 182 13.13 -16.44 -14.29
N ILE A 183 11.93 -16.85 -13.88
CA ILE A 183 11.61 -18.26 -13.56
C ILE A 183 11.10 -19.01 -14.81
N ASP A 184 10.80 -18.26 -15.90
CA ASP A 184 10.27 -18.82 -17.16
C ASP A 184 11.37 -19.40 -18.10
N PHE A 185 12.61 -19.59 -17.62
CA PHE A 185 13.71 -20.26 -18.40
C PHE A 185 14.08 -21.60 -17.83
#